data_3794bb8ac86f5a174ff4e1499d5038f6
#
_entry.id   3794bb8ac86f5a174ff4e1499d5038f6
#
_cell.length_a   1.000
_cell.length_b   1.000
_cell.length_c   1.000
_cell.angle_alpha   90.00
_cell.angle_beta   90.00
_cell.angle_gamma   90.00
#
_symmetry.space_group_name_H-M   'P 1'
#
loop_
_entity.id
_entity.type
_entity.pdbx_description
1 polymer ?
#
loop_
_entity_poly.entity_id
_entity_poly.type
_entity_poly.pdbx_seq_one_letter_code
_entity_poly.pdbx_strand_id
1 'polypeptide(L)'
;MIPWLSDLWGGGALAIELATLRDAPRLAQLHGASFHRGWGEGEFEQMLSERDTLVHRLRQGRKTIGFAVSRMAADEAEILSIAVDAKHRGRGLSRNLLLTHLGHLAGRGVRTVFLEVEEHNQPARRLYDRTGFAVTGRRERYYRQDGEQLNALILRRDLS
;
A
#
# COMPACT_ATOMS: atom_id res chain seq x y z
N MET A 1 -3.46 17.61 13.74
CA MET A 1 -2.10 17.63 14.31
C MET A 1 -1.54 19.04 14.17
N ILE A 2 -1.01 19.58 15.25
CA ILE A 2 -0.39 20.90 15.23
C ILE A 2 1.01 20.74 14.61
N PRO A 3 1.34 21.41 13.48
CA PRO A 3 2.58 21.14 12.74
C PRO A 3 3.87 21.29 13.56
N TRP A 4 3.91 22.22 14.49
CA TRP A 4 5.10 22.46 15.31
C TRP A 4 5.36 21.38 16.35
N LEU A 5 4.36 20.59 16.74
CA LEU A 5 4.54 19.47 17.66
C LEU A 5 5.26 18.30 17.03
N SER A 6 5.14 18.11 15.71
CA SER A 6 5.83 17.03 14.99
C SER A 6 7.34 17.29 14.90
N ASP A 7 7.76 18.56 14.90
CA ASP A 7 9.16 18.93 14.81
C ASP A 7 9.91 18.65 16.12
N LEU A 8 9.19 18.66 17.26
CA LEU A 8 9.77 18.34 18.57
C LEU A 8 10.16 16.87 18.71
N TRP A 9 9.58 15.99 17.88
CA TRP A 9 9.83 14.55 17.92
C TRP A 9 10.79 14.08 16.83
N GLY A 10 11.49 15.01 16.20
CA GLY A 10 12.62 14.72 15.33
C GLY A 10 12.31 14.12 13.97
N GLY A 11 11.08 14.21 13.48
CA GLY A 11 10.69 13.54 12.25
C GLY A 11 10.03 14.40 11.18
N GLY A 12 9.59 15.61 11.51
CA GLY A 12 8.78 16.44 10.63
C GLY A 12 7.32 15.99 10.54
N ALA A 13 6.48 16.80 9.89
CA ALA A 13 5.06 16.53 9.74
C ALA A 13 4.78 15.33 8.85
N LEU A 14 3.81 14.50 9.25
CA LEU A 14 3.32 13.40 8.43
C LEU A 14 2.30 13.92 7.42
N ALA A 15 2.41 13.47 6.18
CA ALA A 15 1.44 13.76 5.13
C ALA A 15 1.28 12.57 4.20
N ILE A 16 0.04 12.35 3.75
CA ILE A 16 -0.29 11.37 2.73
C ILE A 16 -0.76 12.15 1.51
N GLU A 17 -0.08 11.98 0.39
CA GLU A 17 -0.34 12.77 -0.81
C GLU A 17 -0.08 11.94 -2.06
N LEU A 18 -0.57 12.40 -3.21
CA LEU A 18 -0.31 11.74 -4.48
C LEU A 18 1.19 11.76 -4.78
N ALA A 19 1.71 10.60 -5.15
CA ALA A 19 3.08 10.46 -5.59
C ALA A 19 3.25 11.03 -7.00
N THR A 20 4.46 11.47 -7.31
CA THR A 20 4.85 11.99 -8.62
C THR A 20 6.01 11.19 -9.18
N LEU A 21 6.38 11.43 -10.43
CA LEU A 21 7.51 10.75 -11.07
C LEU A 21 8.81 10.91 -10.28
N ARG A 22 8.97 11.99 -9.55
CA ARG A 22 10.15 12.22 -8.68
C ARG A 22 10.27 11.18 -7.57
N ASP A 23 9.17 10.57 -7.19
CA ASP A 23 9.13 9.60 -6.09
C ASP A 23 9.55 8.20 -6.51
N ALA A 24 9.62 7.91 -7.81
CA ALA A 24 9.89 6.56 -8.32
C ALA A 24 11.15 5.90 -7.73
N PRO A 25 12.31 6.56 -7.63
CA PRO A 25 13.49 5.94 -7.04
C PRO A 25 13.29 5.50 -5.57
N ARG A 26 12.66 6.37 -4.78
CA ARG A 26 12.43 6.07 -3.36
C ARG A 26 11.36 4.99 -3.19
N LEU A 27 10.31 5.01 -4.01
CA LEU A 27 9.27 3.98 -3.98
C LEU A 27 9.85 2.61 -4.33
N ALA A 28 10.72 2.54 -5.34
CA ALA A 28 11.42 1.30 -5.69
C ALA A 28 12.29 0.78 -4.54
N GLN A 29 12.99 1.67 -3.86
CA GLN A 29 13.81 1.32 -2.70
C GLN A 29 12.95 0.76 -1.56
N LEU A 30 11.84 1.41 -1.23
CA LEU A 30 10.91 0.96 -0.19
C LEU A 30 10.28 -0.38 -0.56
N HIS A 31 9.90 -0.57 -1.80
CA HIS A 31 9.31 -1.82 -2.29
C HIS A 31 10.31 -2.96 -2.18
N GLY A 32 11.53 -2.75 -2.63
CA GLY A 32 12.60 -3.76 -2.55
C GLY A 32 12.95 -4.18 -1.12
N ALA A 33 12.83 -3.27 -0.16
CA ALA A 33 13.08 -3.55 1.25
C ALA A 33 11.94 -4.34 1.91
N SER A 34 10.71 -4.26 1.37
CA SER A 34 9.51 -4.83 1.97
C SER A 34 9.05 -6.13 1.31
N PHE A 35 9.44 -6.39 0.07
CA PHE A 35 8.96 -7.52 -0.73
C PHE A 35 10.14 -8.33 -1.26
N HIS A 36 9.92 -9.64 -1.33
CA HIS A 36 10.95 -10.57 -1.80
C HIS A 36 11.34 -10.31 -3.25
N ARG A 37 10.37 -9.94 -4.09
CA ARG A 37 10.60 -9.54 -5.49
C ARG A 37 10.18 -8.08 -5.65
N GLY A 38 11.17 -7.19 -5.60
CA GLY A 38 10.92 -5.75 -5.70
C GLY A 38 10.57 -5.30 -7.11
N TRP A 39 9.80 -4.22 -7.18
CA TRP A 39 9.59 -3.48 -8.42
C TRP A 39 10.71 -2.45 -8.58
N GLY A 40 11.20 -2.33 -9.80
CA GLY A 40 12.24 -1.36 -10.12
C GLY A 40 11.68 0.05 -10.32
N GLU A 41 12.61 0.99 -10.45
CA GLU A 41 12.28 2.40 -10.68
C GLU A 41 11.44 2.59 -11.96
N GLY A 42 11.80 1.89 -13.05
CA GLY A 42 11.05 1.97 -14.31
C GLY A 42 9.62 1.48 -14.20
N GLU A 43 9.36 0.45 -13.39
CA GLU A 43 8.01 -0.04 -13.14
C GLU A 43 7.17 1.01 -12.40
N PHE A 44 7.76 1.70 -11.40
CA PHE A 44 7.08 2.78 -10.71
C PHE A 44 6.86 4.00 -11.61
N GLU A 45 7.82 4.34 -12.46
CA GLU A 45 7.64 5.43 -13.44
C GLU A 45 6.46 5.12 -14.37
N GLN A 46 6.37 3.88 -14.85
CA GLN A 46 5.26 3.47 -15.70
C GLN A 46 3.92 3.60 -14.97
N MET A 47 3.81 3.06 -13.75
CA MET A 47 2.58 3.15 -12.95
C MET A 47 2.18 4.60 -12.65
N LEU A 48 3.15 5.45 -12.33
CA LEU A 48 2.90 6.87 -12.06
C LEU A 48 2.41 7.64 -13.28
N SER A 49 2.66 7.13 -14.49
CA SER A 49 2.24 7.72 -15.75
C SER A 49 0.88 7.23 -16.25
N GLU A 50 0.34 6.16 -15.67
CA GLU A 50 -0.93 5.56 -16.10
C GLU A 50 -2.13 6.20 -15.39
N ARG A 51 -3.20 6.47 -16.16
CA ARG A 51 -4.42 7.10 -15.63
C ARG A 51 -5.23 6.17 -14.72
N ASP A 52 -5.13 4.86 -14.93
CA ASP A 52 -5.84 3.85 -14.15
C ASP A 52 -5.10 3.45 -12.88
N THR A 53 -3.97 4.04 -12.61
CA THR A 53 -3.16 3.75 -11.42
C THR A 53 -3.19 4.93 -10.47
N LEU A 54 -3.48 4.63 -9.19
CA LEU A 54 -3.45 5.58 -8.10
C LEU A 54 -2.28 5.25 -7.18
N VAL A 55 -1.37 6.20 -6.98
CA VAL A 55 -0.21 6.02 -6.11
C VAL A 55 -0.19 7.13 -5.06
N HIS A 56 -0.24 6.74 -3.80
CA HIS A 56 -0.02 7.64 -2.67
C HIS A 56 1.36 7.41 -2.06
N ARG A 57 1.97 8.48 -1.59
CA ARG A 57 3.12 8.40 -0.71
C ARG A 57 2.76 8.86 0.70
N LEU A 58 3.34 8.24 1.68
CA LEU A 58 3.37 8.70 3.06
C LEU A 58 4.74 9.33 3.29
N ARG A 59 4.77 10.61 3.62
CA ARG A 59 6.04 11.28 3.93
C ARG A 59 6.08 11.76 5.38
N GLN A 60 7.26 11.79 5.92
CA GLN A 60 7.57 12.44 7.17
C GLN A 60 8.61 13.54 6.86
N GLY A 61 8.22 14.81 7.05
CA GLY A 61 9.00 15.91 6.55
C GLY A 61 9.16 15.81 5.02
N ARG A 62 10.38 15.74 4.54
CA ARG A 62 10.68 15.58 3.10
C ARG A 62 10.86 14.13 2.67
N LYS A 63 10.93 13.21 3.63
CA LYS A 63 11.27 11.81 3.35
C LYS A 63 10.02 10.97 3.15
N THR A 64 9.94 10.28 2.03
CA THR A 64 8.92 9.26 1.79
C THR A 64 9.23 8.02 2.60
N ILE A 65 8.31 7.60 3.44
CA ILE A 65 8.44 6.46 4.35
C ILE A 65 7.42 5.35 4.10
N GLY A 66 6.53 5.55 3.16
CA GLY A 66 5.54 4.53 2.79
C GLY A 66 4.83 4.89 1.50
N PHE A 67 4.07 3.93 0.98
CA PHE A 67 3.31 4.11 -0.25
C PHE A 67 2.15 3.13 -0.33
N ALA A 68 1.18 3.45 -1.18
CA ALA A 68 0.10 2.55 -1.58
C ALA A 68 -0.15 2.71 -3.08
N VAL A 69 -0.30 1.59 -3.78
CA VAL A 69 -0.53 1.56 -5.23
C VAL A 69 -1.78 0.73 -5.51
N SER A 70 -2.69 1.28 -6.30
CA SER A 70 -3.87 0.57 -6.80
C SER A 70 -4.05 0.78 -8.29
N ARG A 71 -4.60 -0.22 -8.96
CA ARG A 71 -5.07 -0.14 -10.34
C ARG A 71 -6.59 -0.15 -10.36
N MET A 72 -7.18 0.76 -11.13
CA MET A 72 -8.62 0.90 -11.27
C MET A 72 -9.08 0.36 -12.61
N ALA A 73 -10.25 -0.30 -12.62
CA ALA A 73 -10.94 -0.75 -13.82
C ALA A 73 -12.44 -0.62 -13.56
N ALA A 74 -13.13 0.23 -14.32
CA ALA A 74 -14.53 0.57 -14.10
C ALA A 74 -14.76 1.06 -12.66
N ASP A 75 -15.67 0.48 -11.91
CA ASP A 75 -15.96 0.82 -10.51
C ASP A 75 -15.21 -0.06 -9.50
N GLU A 76 -14.20 -0.80 -9.96
CA GLU A 76 -13.37 -1.67 -9.13
C GLU A 76 -11.93 -1.18 -9.07
N ALA A 77 -11.23 -1.55 -8.02
CA ALA A 77 -9.80 -1.36 -7.91
C ALA A 77 -9.14 -2.56 -7.27
N GLU A 78 -7.87 -2.76 -7.58
CA GLU A 78 -7.01 -3.74 -6.91
C GLU A 78 -5.86 -3.00 -6.26
N ILE A 79 -5.66 -3.23 -4.96
CA ILE A 79 -4.44 -2.77 -4.28
C ILE A 79 -3.32 -3.71 -4.68
N LEU A 80 -2.35 -3.17 -5.40
CA LEU A 80 -1.20 -3.94 -5.90
C LEU A 80 -0.10 -4.04 -4.85
N SER A 81 0.08 -3.00 -4.05
CA SER A 81 1.12 -2.97 -3.01
C SER A 81 0.87 -1.85 -2.02
N ILE A 82 1.19 -2.11 -0.76
CA ILE A 82 1.22 -1.13 0.31
C ILE A 82 2.36 -1.48 1.26
N ALA A 83 3.16 -0.50 1.63
CA ALA A 83 4.26 -0.71 2.55
C ALA A 83 4.59 0.56 3.33
N VAL A 84 5.10 0.38 4.54
CA VAL A 84 5.69 1.43 5.38
C VAL A 84 7.08 0.97 5.78
N ASP A 85 8.04 1.89 5.75
CA ASP A 85 9.43 1.64 6.18
C ASP A 85 9.43 0.94 7.54
N ALA A 86 10.25 -0.10 7.68
CA ALA A 86 10.35 -0.92 8.88
C ALA A 86 10.58 -0.09 10.16
N LYS A 87 11.35 0.99 10.07
CA LYS A 87 11.65 1.89 11.20
C LYS A 87 10.43 2.65 11.70
N HIS A 88 9.38 2.74 10.90
CA HIS A 88 8.18 3.52 11.19
C HIS A 88 6.95 2.64 11.45
N ARG A 89 7.11 1.32 11.49
CA ARG A 89 6.02 0.38 11.75
C ARG A 89 5.58 0.44 13.22
N GLY A 90 4.37 -0.06 13.51
CA GLY A 90 3.82 -0.11 14.86
C GLY A 90 3.22 1.21 15.36
N ARG A 91 3.06 2.21 14.49
CA ARG A 91 2.54 3.55 14.82
C ARG A 91 1.17 3.84 14.20
N GLY A 92 0.53 2.84 13.62
CA GLY A 92 -0.77 3.00 12.95
C GLY A 92 -0.68 3.71 11.59
N LEU A 93 0.51 3.88 11.04
CA LEU A 93 0.70 4.61 9.77
C LEU A 93 0.16 3.86 8.57
N SER A 94 0.29 2.53 8.54
CA SER A 94 -0.26 1.69 7.47
C SER A 94 -1.78 1.80 7.40
N ARG A 95 -2.43 1.85 8.56
CA ARG A 95 -3.89 2.02 8.63
C ARG A 95 -4.31 3.38 8.07
N ASN A 96 -3.65 4.44 8.49
CA ASN A 96 -3.94 5.79 8.01
C ASN A 96 -3.72 5.91 6.50
N LEU A 97 -2.62 5.35 6.01
CA LEU A 97 -2.31 5.32 4.59
C LEU A 97 -3.38 4.57 3.81
N LEU A 98 -3.75 3.38 4.27
CA LEU A 98 -4.77 2.57 3.61
C LEU A 98 -6.12 3.27 3.59
N LEU A 99 -6.59 3.79 4.72
CA LEU A 99 -7.89 4.47 4.80
C LEU A 99 -7.93 5.72 3.91
N THR A 100 -6.86 6.50 3.88
CA THR A 100 -6.76 7.67 3.00
C THR A 100 -6.79 7.25 1.52
N HIS A 101 -6.05 6.22 1.18
CA HIS A 101 -6.01 5.67 -0.18
C HIS A 101 -7.39 5.18 -0.63
N LEU A 102 -8.09 4.43 0.23
CA LEU A 102 -9.45 3.97 -0.04
C LEU A 102 -10.42 5.12 -0.22
N GLY A 103 -10.29 6.19 0.57
CA GLY A 103 -11.10 7.40 0.42
C GLY A 103 -10.93 8.07 -0.94
N HIS A 104 -9.70 8.13 -1.44
CA HIS A 104 -9.42 8.65 -2.78
C HIS A 104 -10.00 7.75 -3.89
N LEU A 105 -9.91 6.44 -3.73
CA LEU A 105 -10.54 5.50 -4.68
C LEU A 105 -12.05 5.70 -4.72
N ALA A 106 -12.69 5.81 -3.56
CA ALA A 106 -14.13 6.09 -3.47
C ALA A 106 -14.49 7.40 -4.18
N GLY A 107 -13.67 8.45 -3.98
CA GLY A 107 -13.87 9.75 -4.64
C GLY A 107 -13.73 9.69 -6.16
N ARG A 108 -13.07 8.67 -6.69
CA ARG A 108 -12.97 8.41 -8.14
C ARG A 108 -14.04 7.47 -8.68
N GLY A 109 -15.01 7.10 -7.86
CA GLY A 109 -16.12 6.24 -8.26
C GLY A 109 -15.89 4.75 -8.06
N VAL A 110 -14.80 4.36 -7.39
CA VAL A 110 -14.55 2.96 -7.06
C VAL A 110 -15.53 2.52 -5.97
N ARG A 111 -16.21 1.41 -6.19
CA ARG A 111 -17.18 0.83 -5.26
C ARG A 111 -16.66 -0.40 -4.55
N THR A 112 -15.76 -1.13 -5.18
CA THR A 112 -15.25 -2.39 -4.65
C THR A 112 -13.74 -2.44 -4.82
N VAL A 113 -13.05 -2.83 -3.76
CA VAL A 113 -11.58 -2.96 -3.76
C VAL A 113 -11.22 -4.40 -3.42
N PHE A 114 -10.30 -4.94 -4.21
CA PHE A 114 -9.72 -6.26 -4.01
C PHE A 114 -8.24 -6.15 -3.69
N LEU A 115 -7.70 -7.15 -3.03
CA LEU A 115 -6.27 -7.34 -2.87
C LEU A 115 -5.95 -8.81 -2.67
N GLU A 116 -4.71 -9.17 -2.88
CA GLU A 116 -4.19 -10.48 -2.54
C GLU A 116 -3.16 -10.32 -1.42
N VAL A 117 -3.20 -11.22 -0.43
CA VAL A 117 -2.25 -11.26 0.66
C VAL A 117 -1.81 -12.70 0.89
N GLU A 118 -0.53 -12.89 1.16
CA GLU A 118 -0.01 -14.21 1.52
C GLU A 118 -0.68 -14.67 2.82
N GLU A 119 -1.19 -15.92 2.83
CA GLU A 119 -2.06 -16.40 3.92
C GLU A 119 -1.41 -16.41 5.31
N HIS A 120 -0.07 -16.50 5.37
CA HIS A 120 0.68 -16.50 6.61
C HIS A 120 1.18 -15.10 7.03
N ASN A 121 0.92 -14.08 6.22
CA ASN A 121 1.29 -12.71 6.55
C ASN A 121 0.30 -12.14 7.57
N GLN A 122 0.50 -12.47 8.84
CA GLN A 122 -0.40 -12.09 9.91
C GLN A 122 -0.52 -10.57 10.13
N PRO A 123 0.58 -9.80 10.11
CA PRO A 123 0.45 -8.34 10.27
C PRO A 123 -0.42 -7.70 9.18
N ALA A 124 -0.24 -8.10 7.93
CA ALA A 124 -1.04 -7.59 6.81
C ALA A 124 -2.51 -8.01 6.94
N ARG A 125 -2.75 -9.28 7.27
CA ARG A 125 -4.12 -9.78 7.46
C ARG A 125 -4.86 -9.04 8.57
N ARG A 126 -4.19 -8.74 9.67
CA ARG A 126 -4.79 -7.94 10.75
C ARG A 126 -5.13 -6.52 10.29
N LEU A 127 -4.23 -5.89 9.52
CA LEU A 127 -4.48 -4.57 8.95
C LEU A 127 -5.74 -4.57 8.09
N TYR A 128 -5.86 -5.53 7.18
CA TYR A 128 -7.00 -5.61 6.26
C TYR A 128 -8.29 -5.98 6.97
N ASP A 129 -8.24 -6.91 7.91
CA ASP A 129 -9.41 -7.27 8.73
C ASP A 129 -9.95 -6.05 9.49
N ARG A 130 -9.07 -5.28 10.13
CA ARG A 130 -9.43 -4.07 10.87
C ARG A 130 -9.92 -2.91 10.00
N THR A 131 -9.65 -2.96 8.71
CA THR A 131 -10.06 -1.92 7.76
C THR A 131 -11.20 -2.36 6.85
N GLY A 132 -11.91 -3.42 7.22
CA GLY A 132 -13.16 -3.79 6.57
C GLY A 132 -13.04 -4.76 5.40
N PHE A 133 -11.89 -5.37 5.18
CA PHE A 133 -11.74 -6.41 4.17
C PHE A 133 -12.17 -7.76 4.69
N ALA A 134 -12.80 -8.56 3.83
CA ALA A 134 -13.19 -9.93 4.11
C ALA A 134 -12.57 -10.88 3.10
N VAL A 135 -12.24 -12.10 3.54
CA VAL A 135 -11.72 -13.13 2.65
C VAL A 135 -12.83 -13.63 1.75
N THR A 136 -12.62 -13.56 0.44
CA THR A 136 -13.59 -14.02 -0.57
C THR A 136 -13.06 -15.18 -1.42
N GLY A 137 -11.79 -15.49 -1.33
CA GLY A 137 -11.20 -16.57 -2.11
C GLY A 137 -9.79 -16.91 -1.65
N ARG A 138 -9.26 -17.95 -2.25
CA ARG A 138 -7.90 -18.43 -2.00
C ARG A 138 -7.31 -18.88 -3.32
N ARG A 139 -6.06 -18.51 -3.53
CA ARG A 139 -5.33 -18.90 -4.73
C ARG A 139 -4.08 -19.67 -4.34
N GLU A 140 -3.92 -20.90 -4.84
CA GLU A 140 -2.68 -21.62 -4.77
C GLU A 140 -1.69 -20.98 -5.74
N ARG A 141 -0.48 -20.65 -5.27
CA ARG A 141 0.50 -19.99 -6.12
C ARG A 141 1.63 -20.92 -6.52
N TYR A 142 2.57 -21.15 -5.63
CA TYR A 142 3.76 -21.94 -5.96
C TYR A 142 4.45 -22.39 -4.68
N TYR A 143 5.40 -23.32 -4.83
CA TYR A 143 6.24 -23.73 -3.74
C TYR A 143 7.50 -22.86 -3.67
N ARG A 144 7.92 -22.51 -2.46
CA ARG A 144 9.22 -21.89 -2.21
C ARG A 144 10.34 -22.91 -2.44
N GLN A 145 11.58 -22.41 -2.59
CA GLN A 145 12.77 -23.26 -2.71
C GLN A 145 12.97 -24.16 -1.50
N ASP A 146 12.46 -23.78 -0.33
CA ASP A 146 12.47 -24.57 0.90
C ASP A 146 11.34 -25.62 0.97
N GLY A 147 10.53 -25.75 -0.08
CA GLY A 147 9.41 -26.67 -0.15
C GLY A 147 8.11 -26.15 0.47
N GLU A 148 8.09 -24.95 0.99
CA GLU A 148 6.89 -24.34 1.57
C GLU A 148 5.93 -23.87 0.47
N GLN A 149 4.65 -24.28 0.57
CA GLN A 149 3.61 -23.80 -0.35
C GLN A 149 3.15 -22.40 0.03
N LEU A 150 3.21 -21.49 -0.94
CA LEU A 150 2.70 -20.12 -0.80
C LEU A 150 1.32 -20.02 -1.42
N ASN A 151 0.34 -19.70 -0.59
CA ASN A 151 -1.02 -19.43 -1.03
C ASN A 151 -1.37 -17.97 -0.74
N ALA A 152 -2.20 -17.39 -1.58
CA ALA A 152 -2.72 -16.06 -1.38
C ALA A 152 -4.20 -16.13 -1.02
N LEU A 153 -4.62 -15.26 -0.12
CA LEU A 153 -6.03 -14.98 0.14
C LEU A 153 -6.44 -13.80 -0.73
N ILE A 154 -7.62 -13.90 -1.31
CA ILE A 154 -8.25 -12.79 -2.03
C ILE A 154 -9.20 -12.12 -1.04
N LEU A 155 -8.96 -10.84 -0.80
CA LEU A 155 -9.76 -10.03 0.10
C LEU A 155 -10.54 -8.98 -0.69
N ARG A 156 -11.70 -8.65 -0.17
CA ARG A 156 -12.60 -7.68 -0.79
C ARG A 156 -13.17 -6.73 0.26
N ARG A 157 -13.29 -5.46 -0.12
CA ARG A 157 -14.03 -4.46 0.64
C ARG A 157 -14.92 -3.66 -0.29
N ASP A 158 -16.18 -3.49 0.08
CA ASP A 158 -17.11 -2.56 -0.58
C ASP A 158 -16.98 -1.18 0.09
N LEU A 159 -16.88 -0.12 -0.73
CA LEU A 159 -16.63 1.24 -0.26
C LEU A 159 -17.89 2.08 -0.04
N SER A 160 -19.02 1.58 -0.49
CA SER A 160 -20.30 2.32 -0.37
C SER A 160 -21.14 1.82 0.78
#